data_af4fc042b75b71c1471b99895892e4df
#
_entry.id   af4fc042b75b71c1471b99895892e4df
#
_cell.length_a   1.000
_cell.length_b   1.000
_cell.length_c   1.000
_cell.angle_alpha   90.00
_cell.angle_beta   90.00
_cell.angle_gamma   90.00
#
_symmetry.space_group_name_H-M   'P 1'
#
loop_
_entity.id
_entity.type
_entity.pdbx_description
1 polymer ?
#
loop_
_entity_poly.entity_id
_entity_poly.type
_entity_poly.pdbx_seq_one_letter_code
_entity_poly.pdbx_strand_id
1 'polypeptide(L)'
;MLRKRRTCRANAAQTLYAMHLVSCLTRLLRANAACYTRSMQFSNLFVILYCVGTFLSFLLHNFIERAQYVFRKKYGRDIPPELAPYITLADAEKTCAYKDACYRLWVFEYGTSTALGAVLLLSGFYPHVFRALKSVSDNPYALTLIFALTVSIPSAVLSLPFEWYEEFVIEKRFGFSSMTLRLWIADKLKSIALALIVSVLLLSAMTAIFEHVSAWPFVLASVYVAFSLLMSFIYPRLIAPLFNKFTPLGEGALKSRISDFMERTGFKSSGVFIMDASKRSKHSNAYFTGFGKTKRVVLYDTLVEQLSVDEVGAVLAHELGHYKKHHIVKRFAVTIPLVYIVLFAAARLTSCEALYSGFGFSYDAALPYMKFIALFLLSEVFGGYGIFVRLVSNFFSRKDEYEADAYAKKLCGSGKPLSSALIALNRENNGEVRAAKIYSAFTYSHPTLLERLRALE
;
A
#
# COMPACT_ATOMS: atom_id res chain seq x y z
N MET A 1 17.20 30.11 22.63
CA MET A 1 18.48 29.52 22.15
C MET A 1 18.66 28.05 22.56
N LEU A 2 18.31 27.62 23.76
CA LEU A 2 18.48 26.24 24.26
C LEU A 2 17.61 25.18 23.57
N ARG A 3 16.41 25.52 23.06
CA ARG A 3 15.53 24.60 22.29
C ARG A 3 16.10 24.25 20.90
N LYS A 4 16.74 25.20 20.20
CA LYS A 4 17.39 24.94 18.90
C LYS A 4 18.62 24.01 19.01
N ARG A 5 19.33 24.06 20.13
CA ARG A 5 20.49 23.15 20.35
C ARG A 5 20.08 21.72 20.68
N ARG A 6 18.91 21.47 21.30
CA ARG A 6 18.41 20.10 21.55
C ARG A 6 17.91 19.42 20.28
N THR A 7 17.23 20.15 19.39
CA THR A 7 16.79 19.61 18.09
C THR A 7 17.98 19.31 17.15
N CYS A 8 19.03 20.12 17.17
CA CYS A 8 20.24 19.86 16.36
C CYS A 8 21.02 18.63 16.87
N ARG A 9 21.08 18.40 18.18
CA ARG A 9 21.73 17.21 18.76
C ARG A 9 20.94 15.93 18.53
N ALA A 10 19.61 15.97 18.54
CA ALA A 10 18.77 14.82 18.21
C ALA A 10 18.91 14.42 16.74
N ASN A 11 18.96 15.40 15.82
CA ASN A 11 19.19 15.14 14.39
C ASN A 11 20.61 14.58 14.12
N ALA A 12 21.63 15.06 14.84
CA ALA A 12 23.00 14.55 14.71
C ALA A 12 23.13 13.12 15.22
N ALA A 13 22.48 12.77 16.34
CA ALA A 13 22.49 11.41 16.87
C ALA A 13 21.78 10.41 15.93
N GLN A 14 20.67 10.82 15.29
CA GLN A 14 19.96 10.00 14.30
C GLN A 14 20.79 9.77 13.03
N THR A 15 21.49 10.79 12.57
CA THR A 15 22.39 10.67 11.40
C THR A 15 23.58 9.76 11.73
N LEU A 16 24.13 9.84 12.95
CA LEU A 16 25.21 8.95 13.42
C LEU A 16 24.73 7.48 13.56
N TYR A 17 23.50 7.26 14.03
CA TYR A 17 22.96 5.90 14.16
C TYR A 17 22.72 5.25 12.79
N ALA A 18 22.17 6.00 11.82
CA ALA A 18 22.02 5.54 10.44
C ALA A 18 23.38 5.28 9.79
N MET A 19 24.37 6.15 9.99
CA MET A 19 25.75 5.94 9.49
C MET A 19 26.44 4.74 10.16
N HIS A 20 26.21 4.48 11.44
CA HIS A 20 26.73 3.30 12.11
C HIS A 20 26.07 2.01 11.62
N LEU A 21 24.77 2.02 11.36
CA LEU A 21 24.06 0.86 10.79
C LEU A 21 24.55 0.54 9.37
N VAL A 22 24.71 1.56 8.55
CA VAL A 22 25.27 1.45 7.20
C VAL A 22 26.74 0.99 7.25
N SER A 23 27.52 1.50 8.22
CA SER A 23 28.92 1.08 8.40
C SER A 23 29.04 -0.36 8.91
N CYS A 24 28.13 -0.83 9.79
CA CYS A 24 28.09 -2.21 10.25
C CYS A 24 27.65 -3.16 9.12
N LEU A 25 26.62 -2.80 8.36
CA LEU A 25 26.19 -3.51 7.14
C LEU A 25 27.31 -3.58 6.09
N THR A 26 28.02 -2.47 5.85
CA THR A 26 29.13 -2.45 4.88
C THR A 26 30.34 -3.27 5.36
N ARG A 27 30.62 -3.36 6.66
CA ARG A 27 31.66 -4.24 7.19
C ARG A 27 31.31 -5.72 7.09
N LEU A 28 30.06 -6.10 7.41
CA LEU A 28 29.53 -7.46 7.22
C LEU A 28 29.58 -7.87 5.73
N LEU A 29 29.26 -6.93 4.83
CA LEU A 29 29.28 -7.16 3.39
C LEU A 29 30.71 -7.28 2.84
N ARG A 30 31.67 -6.49 3.32
CA ARG A 30 33.07 -6.58 2.89
C ARG A 30 33.76 -7.86 3.34
N ALA A 31 33.44 -8.37 4.54
CA ALA A 31 34.00 -9.62 5.04
C ALA A 31 33.54 -10.84 4.23
N ASN A 32 32.34 -10.78 3.63
CA ASN A 32 31.79 -11.87 2.82
C ASN A 32 31.93 -11.67 1.30
N ALA A 33 32.14 -10.44 0.81
CA ALA A 33 32.14 -10.11 -0.61
C ALA A 33 33.21 -10.85 -1.42
N ALA A 34 34.39 -11.07 -0.85
CA ALA A 34 35.49 -11.76 -1.54
C ALA A 34 35.21 -13.23 -1.82
N CYS A 35 34.36 -13.89 -1.02
CA CYS A 35 33.95 -15.29 -1.22
C CYS A 35 32.74 -15.42 -2.17
N TYR A 36 31.90 -14.37 -2.29
CA TYR A 36 30.63 -14.40 -3.01
C TYR A 36 30.68 -13.89 -4.45
N THR A 37 31.66 -13.06 -4.81
CA THR A 37 31.78 -12.48 -6.17
C THR A 37 32.01 -13.53 -7.28
N ARG A 38 32.33 -14.79 -6.92
CA ARG A 38 32.46 -15.92 -7.88
C ARG A 38 31.13 -16.52 -8.34
N SER A 39 29.99 -16.28 -7.67
CA SER A 39 28.72 -16.93 -7.99
C SER A 39 27.73 -16.07 -8.78
N MET A 40 27.89 -14.73 -8.78
CA MET A 40 26.98 -13.84 -9.46
C MET A 40 27.45 -13.45 -10.85
N GLN A 41 26.58 -13.65 -11.84
CA GLN A 41 26.88 -13.36 -13.25
C GLN A 41 26.28 -12.01 -13.66
N PHE A 42 27.00 -10.90 -13.48
CA PHE A 42 26.53 -9.57 -13.87
C PHE A 42 26.24 -9.39 -15.37
N SER A 43 26.72 -10.31 -16.22
CA SER A 43 26.35 -10.40 -17.64
C SER A 43 25.03 -11.12 -17.88
N ASN A 44 24.40 -11.68 -16.84
CA ASN A 44 23.14 -12.38 -16.93
C ASN A 44 21.99 -11.42 -17.18
N LEU A 45 21.13 -11.72 -18.14
CA LEU A 45 20.00 -10.88 -18.54
C LEU A 45 19.06 -10.53 -17.37
N PHE A 46 18.73 -11.49 -16.49
CA PHE A 46 17.83 -11.25 -15.37
C PHE A 46 18.44 -10.33 -14.31
N VAL A 47 19.75 -10.44 -14.07
CA VAL A 47 20.48 -9.53 -13.18
C VAL A 47 20.51 -8.13 -13.78
N ILE A 48 20.76 -8.00 -15.08
CA ILE A 48 20.72 -6.70 -15.79
C ILE A 48 19.30 -6.10 -15.68
N LEU A 49 18.25 -6.87 -15.97
CA LEU A 49 16.87 -6.41 -15.86
C LEU A 49 16.53 -5.94 -14.45
N TYR A 50 16.95 -6.69 -13.42
CA TYR A 50 16.80 -6.29 -12.03
C TYR A 50 17.49 -4.95 -11.74
N CYS A 51 18.77 -4.84 -12.08
CA CYS A 51 19.53 -3.63 -11.82
C CYS A 51 18.95 -2.40 -12.55
N VAL A 52 18.60 -2.56 -13.82
CA VAL A 52 17.99 -1.49 -14.64
C VAL A 52 16.61 -1.12 -14.07
N GLY A 53 15.77 -2.10 -13.78
CA GLY A 53 14.42 -1.86 -13.23
C GLY A 53 14.46 -1.17 -11.86
N THR A 54 15.31 -1.65 -10.96
CA THR A 54 15.49 -1.06 -9.63
C THR A 54 16.05 0.36 -9.71
N PHE A 55 17.07 0.58 -10.53
CA PHE A 55 17.67 1.89 -10.70
C PHE A 55 16.70 2.89 -11.35
N LEU A 56 16.00 2.48 -12.40
CA LEU A 56 14.98 3.31 -13.06
C LEU A 56 13.84 3.65 -12.09
N SER A 57 13.35 2.67 -11.35
CA SER A 57 12.32 2.87 -10.32
C SER A 57 12.81 3.86 -9.26
N PHE A 58 14.04 3.68 -8.76
CA PHE A 58 14.63 4.56 -7.77
C PHE A 58 14.73 6.01 -8.28
N LEU A 59 15.22 6.20 -9.48
CA LEU A 59 15.33 7.54 -10.09
C LEU A 59 13.97 8.18 -10.30
N LEU A 60 13.00 7.44 -10.87
CA LEU A 60 11.67 7.96 -11.15
C LEU A 60 10.90 8.34 -9.88
N HIS A 61 10.92 7.47 -8.85
CA HIS A 61 10.26 7.80 -7.58
C HIS A 61 10.88 9.03 -6.93
N ASN A 62 12.21 9.09 -6.84
CA ASN A 62 12.88 10.27 -6.28
C ASN A 62 12.63 11.53 -7.10
N PHE A 63 12.59 11.44 -8.42
CA PHE A 63 12.26 12.57 -9.29
C PHE A 63 10.83 13.06 -9.07
N ILE A 64 9.85 12.15 -9.03
CA ILE A 64 8.44 12.47 -8.85
C ILE A 64 8.19 13.10 -7.48
N GLU A 65 8.72 12.50 -6.41
CA GLU A 65 8.58 13.02 -5.04
C GLU A 65 9.32 14.35 -4.88
N ARG A 66 10.50 14.49 -5.47
CA ARG A 66 11.25 15.74 -5.48
C ARG A 66 10.51 16.83 -6.24
N ALA A 67 9.88 16.51 -7.36
CA ALA A 67 9.07 17.45 -8.14
C ALA A 67 7.91 18.00 -7.30
N GLN A 68 7.21 17.13 -6.54
CA GLN A 68 6.16 17.56 -5.62
C GLN A 68 6.70 18.40 -4.47
N TYR A 69 7.82 18.01 -3.88
CA TYR A 69 8.45 18.78 -2.81
C TYR A 69 8.79 20.21 -3.26
N VAL A 70 9.43 20.34 -4.44
CA VAL A 70 9.79 21.67 -5.01
C VAL A 70 8.53 22.46 -5.36
N PHE A 71 7.52 21.81 -5.96
CA PHE A 71 6.23 22.42 -6.27
C PHE A 71 5.54 22.95 -5.01
N ARG A 72 5.49 22.15 -3.94
CA ARG A 72 4.92 22.55 -2.64
C ARG A 72 5.68 23.72 -2.02
N LYS A 73 7.02 23.75 -2.12
CA LYS A 73 7.82 24.88 -1.63
C LYS A 73 7.48 26.19 -2.35
N LYS A 74 7.14 26.11 -3.63
CA LYS A 74 6.83 27.30 -4.44
C LYS A 74 5.36 27.70 -4.33
N TYR A 75 4.44 26.75 -4.36
CA TYR A 75 3.01 26.99 -4.52
C TYR A 75 2.14 26.46 -3.37
N GLY A 76 2.71 25.80 -2.38
CA GLY A 76 1.93 25.12 -1.34
C GLY A 76 1.19 26.08 -0.40
N ARG A 77 1.58 27.38 -0.37
CA ARG A 77 0.89 28.43 0.36
C ARG A 77 -0.07 29.25 -0.49
N ASP A 78 -0.10 29.01 -1.80
CA ASP A 78 -1.01 29.72 -2.71
C ASP A 78 -2.39 29.07 -2.63
N ILE A 79 -3.30 29.69 -1.93
CA ILE A 79 -4.68 29.22 -1.78
C ILE A 79 -5.48 29.68 -2.99
N PRO A 80 -6.08 28.76 -3.78
CA PRO A 80 -6.96 29.13 -4.88
C PRO A 80 -8.15 29.94 -4.40
N PRO A 81 -8.67 30.91 -5.20
CA PRO A 81 -9.80 31.74 -4.82
C PRO A 81 -11.04 30.93 -4.39
N GLU A 82 -11.27 29.78 -5.04
CA GLU A 82 -12.40 28.88 -4.75
C GLU A 82 -12.31 28.26 -3.35
N LEU A 83 -11.11 28.20 -2.77
CA LEU A 83 -10.84 27.60 -1.44
C LEU A 83 -10.53 28.63 -0.35
N ALA A 84 -10.32 29.89 -0.72
CA ALA A 84 -9.99 30.95 0.23
C ALA A 84 -11.03 31.12 1.36
N PRO A 85 -12.35 30.88 1.15
CA PRO A 85 -13.33 30.96 2.26
C PRO A 85 -13.20 29.80 3.27
N TYR A 86 -12.53 28.70 2.92
CA TYR A 86 -12.54 27.45 3.69
C TYR A 86 -11.16 27.04 4.24
N ILE A 87 -10.09 27.48 3.61
CA ILE A 87 -8.71 27.12 3.94
C ILE A 87 -7.94 28.41 4.25
N THR A 88 -7.37 28.48 5.44
CA THR A 88 -6.54 29.61 5.85
C THR A 88 -5.08 29.43 5.47
N LEU A 89 -4.30 30.51 5.49
CA LEU A 89 -2.84 30.42 5.30
C LEU A 89 -2.19 29.51 6.37
N ALA A 90 -2.68 29.54 7.60
CA ALA A 90 -2.19 28.69 8.68
C ALA A 90 -2.43 27.19 8.38
N ASP A 91 -3.59 26.84 7.79
CA ASP A 91 -3.87 25.46 7.35
C ASP A 91 -2.92 25.03 6.24
N ALA A 92 -2.68 25.89 5.26
CA ALA A 92 -1.73 25.61 4.17
C ALA A 92 -0.30 25.44 4.68
N GLU A 93 0.13 26.28 5.64
CA GLU A 93 1.46 26.16 6.27
C GLU A 93 1.59 24.86 7.09
N LYS A 94 0.56 24.49 7.84
CA LYS A 94 0.50 23.23 8.59
C LYS A 94 0.59 22.03 7.63
N THR A 95 -0.19 22.06 6.54
CA THR A 95 -0.14 21.04 5.47
C THR A 95 1.26 20.91 4.87
N CYS A 96 1.88 22.02 4.49
CA CYS A 96 3.25 22.02 3.96
C CYS A 96 4.25 21.46 4.96
N ALA A 97 4.16 21.83 6.24
CA ALA A 97 5.06 21.33 7.28
C ALA A 97 4.89 19.82 7.52
N TYR A 98 3.65 19.32 7.51
CA TYR A 98 3.33 17.91 7.62
C TYR A 98 3.89 17.11 6.43
N LYS A 99 3.55 17.51 5.20
CA LYS A 99 4.01 16.83 3.99
C LYS A 99 5.53 16.89 3.81
N ASP A 100 6.18 17.95 4.28
CA ASP A 100 7.65 18.04 4.30
C ASP A 100 8.28 17.06 5.31
N ALA A 101 7.62 16.82 6.44
CA ALA A 101 8.07 15.82 7.41
C ALA A 101 7.93 14.40 6.85
N CYS A 102 6.79 14.08 6.24
CA CYS A 102 6.55 12.81 5.56
C CYS A 102 7.55 12.57 4.41
N TYR A 103 7.79 13.59 3.57
CA TYR A 103 8.77 13.50 2.47
C TYR A 103 10.18 13.18 2.96
N ARG A 104 10.63 13.81 4.05
CA ARG A 104 11.97 13.52 4.61
C ARG A 104 12.07 12.10 5.11
N LEU A 105 11.06 11.61 5.83
CA LEU A 105 11.02 10.23 6.29
C LEU A 105 11.05 9.26 5.11
N TRP A 106 10.19 9.51 4.12
CA TRP A 106 10.09 8.70 2.91
C TRP A 106 11.43 8.58 2.15
N VAL A 107 12.20 9.68 2.01
CA VAL A 107 13.52 9.65 1.33
C VAL A 107 14.47 8.67 2.01
N PHE A 108 14.52 8.67 3.35
CA PHE A 108 15.38 7.76 4.09
C PHE A 108 14.87 6.32 4.02
N GLU A 109 13.60 6.11 4.24
CA GLU A 109 12.97 4.79 4.20
C GLU A 109 13.12 4.16 2.82
N TYR A 110 12.73 4.87 1.75
CA TYR A 110 12.81 4.38 0.38
C TYR A 110 14.25 4.10 -0.05
N GLY A 111 15.19 4.99 0.30
CA GLY A 111 16.60 4.83 -0.01
C GLY A 111 17.20 3.61 0.70
N THR A 112 16.97 3.47 2.00
CA THR A 112 17.51 2.35 2.79
C THR A 112 16.85 1.02 2.41
N SER A 113 15.55 1.00 2.16
CA SER A 113 14.83 -0.21 1.73
C SER A 113 15.28 -0.69 0.35
N THR A 114 15.45 0.23 -0.61
CA THR A 114 15.97 -0.11 -1.94
C THR A 114 17.40 -0.64 -1.85
N ALA A 115 18.26 0.00 -1.06
CA ALA A 115 19.63 -0.45 -0.85
C ALA A 115 19.69 -1.83 -0.18
N LEU A 116 18.87 -2.06 0.86
CA LEU A 116 18.79 -3.36 1.53
C LEU A 116 18.36 -4.47 0.56
N GLY A 117 17.28 -4.25 -0.20
CA GLY A 117 16.79 -5.23 -1.19
C GLY A 117 17.87 -5.57 -2.23
N ALA A 118 18.53 -4.54 -2.79
CA ALA A 118 19.61 -4.75 -3.76
C ALA A 118 20.80 -5.51 -3.14
N VAL A 119 21.18 -5.16 -1.92
CA VAL A 119 22.27 -5.84 -1.22
C VAL A 119 21.92 -7.30 -0.95
N LEU A 120 20.73 -7.59 -0.41
CA LEU A 120 20.31 -8.96 -0.10
C LEU A 120 20.25 -9.85 -1.35
N LEU A 121 19.73 -9.33 -2.46
CA LEU A 121 19.63 -10.09 -3.69
C LEU A 121 20.99 -10.27 -4.37
N LEU A 122 21.77 -9.16 -4.50
CA LEU A 122 23.03 -9.17 -5.26
C LEU A 122 24.23 -9.68 -4.46
N SER A 123 24.15 -9.82 -3.14
CA SER A 123 25.23 -10.42 -2.34
C SER A 123 25.23 -11.95 -2.31
N GLY A 124 24.21 -12.59 -2.89
CA GLY A 124 24.02 -14.04 -2.75
C GLY A 124 23.51 -14.48 -1.38
N PHE A 125 22.95 -13.54 -0.59
CA PHE A 125 22.35 -13.86 0.71
C PHE A 125 21.24 -14.90 0.59
N TYR A 126 20.32 -14.74 -0.35
CA TYR A 126 19.18 -15.63 -0.51
C TYR A 126 19.57 -17.06 -0.89
N PRO A 127 20.44 -17.32 -1.90
CA PRO A 127 20.90 -18.70 -2.16
C PRO A 127 21.71 -19.27 -1.01
N HIS A 128 22.42 -18.46 -0.22
CA HIS A 128 23.11 -18.95 0.98
C HIS A 128 22.11 -19.44 2.03
N VAL A 129 21.12 -18.59 2.38
CA VAL A 129 20.02 -18.96 3.30
C VAL A 129 19.33 -20.23 2.82
N PHE A 130 19.01 -20.30 1.54
CA PHE A 130 18.34 -21.46 0.97
C PHE A 130 19.18 -22.75 1.10
N ARG A 131 20.48 -22.71 0.81
CA ARG A 131 21.39 -23.87 1.00
C ARG A 131 21.49 -24.29 2.47
N ALA A 132 21.56 -23.31 3.38
CA ALA A 132 21.58 -23.60 4.81
C ALA A 132 20.28 -24.28 5.29
N LEU A 133 19.13 -23.84 4.81
CA LEU A 133 17.84 -24.48 5.12
C LEU A 133 17.74 -25.90 4.52
N LYS A 134 18.22 -26.07 3.28
CA LYS A 134 18.24 -27.38 2.62
C LYS A 134 19.13 -28.38 3.33
N SER A 135 20.22 -27.97 3.98
CA SER A 135 21.05 -28.87 4.77
C SER A 135 20.35 -29.40 6.04
N VAL A 136 19.27 -28.76 6.47
CA VAL A 136 18.48 -29.15 7.66
C VAL A 136 17.24 -29.98 7.28
N SER A 137 16.63 -29.72 6.13
CA SER A 137 15.41 -30.40 5.69
C SER A 137 15.30 -30.41 4.18
N ASP A 138 14.89 -31.56 3.62
CA ASP A 138 14.52 -31.71 2.21
C ASP A 138 13.00 -31.59 1.98
N ASN A 139 12.21 -31.39 3.03
CA ASN A 139 10.75 -31.25 2.92
C ASN A 139 10.39 -29.96 2.16
N PRO A 140 9.73 -30.02 0.98
CA PRO A 140 9.47 -28.87 0.14
C PRO A 140 8.54 -27.85 0.80
N TYR A 141 7.61 -28.27 1.66
CA TYR A 141 6.69 -27.40 2.40
C TYR A 141 7.44 -26.59 3.46
N ALA A 142 8.27 -27.27 4.24
CA ALA A 142 9.08 -26.63 5.27
C ALA A 142 10.09 -25.64 4.63
N LEU A 143 10.78 -26.06 3.59
CA LEU A 143 11.75 -25.21 2.86
C LEU A 143 11.07 -23.95 2.30
N THR A 144 9.95 -24.11 1.58
CA THR A 144 9.22 -22.97 0.99
C THR A 144 8.77 -22.00 2.08
N LEU A 145 8.16 -22.51 3.17
CA LEU A 145 7.64 -21.68 4.24
C LEU A 145 8.75 -20.96 5.01
N ILE A 146 9.77 -21.70 5.47
CA ILE A 146 10.83 -21.11 6.30
C ILE A 146 11.69 -20.16 5.47
N PHE A 147 11.95 -20.48 4.20
CA PHE A 147 12.67 -19.57 3.31
C PHE A 147 11.87 -18.27 3.11
N ALA A 148 10.58 -18.33 2.76
CA ALA A 148 9.75 -17.16 2.57
C ALA A 148 9.70 -16.26 3.84
N LEU A 149 9.57 -16.87 5.02
CA LEU A 149 9.60 -16.14 6.28
C LEU A 149 10.98 -15.52 6.53
N THR A 150 12.07 -16.28 6.32
CA THR A 150 13.42 -15.78 6.57
C THR A 150 13.80 -14.61 5.66
N VAL A 151 13.43 -14.65 4.38
CA VAL A 151 13.73 -13.56 3.43
C VAL A 151 12.92 -12.30 3.71
N SER A 152 11.78 -12.40 4.42
CA SER A 152 10.95 -11.27 4.80
C SER A 152 11.46 -10.52 6.05
N ILE A 153 12.22 -11.18 6.92
CA ILE A 153 12.68 -10.62 8.21
C ILE A 153 13.51 -9.34 8.05
N PRO A 154 14.52 -9.24 7.15
CA PRO A 154 15.34 -8.04 7.06
C PRO A 154 14.53 -6.78 6.73
N SER A 155 13.59 -6.89 5.78
CA SER A 155 12.71 -5.78 5.41
C SER A 155 11.73 -5.43 6.52
N ALA A 156 11.15 -6.44 7.19
CA ALA A 156 10.25 -6.23 8.33
C ALA A 156 10.96 -5.54 9.51
N VAL A 157 12.20 -5.92 9.80
CA VAL A 157 12.99 -5.28 10.87
C VAL A 157 13.37 -3.86 10.49
N LEU A 158 13.75 -3.62 9.22
CA LEU A 158 14.08 -2.28 8.74
C LEU A 158 12.89 -1.32 8.78
N SER A 159 11.66 -1.78 8.48
CA SER A 159 10.48 -0.92 8.46
C SER A 159 10.03 -0.46 9.85
N LEU A 160 10.26 -1.25 10.91
CA LEU A 160 9.77 -0.94 12.25
C LEU A 160 10.16 0.45 12.79
N PRO A 161 11.43 0.92 12.70
CA PRO A 161 11.81 2.25 13.19
C PRO A 161 11.16 3.38 12.36
N PHE A 162 10.93 3.18 11.06
CA PHE A 162 10.25 4.16 10.21
C PHE A 162 8.77 4.27 10.57
N GLU A 163 8.07 3.14 10.69
CA GLU A 163 6.67 3.09 11.10
C GLU A 163 6.46 3.68 12.50
N TRP A 164 7.38 3.37 13.45
CA TRP A 164 7.33 3.97 14.78
C TRP A 164 7.53 5.50 14.72
N TYR A 165 8.48 5.97 13.91
CA TYR A 165 8.75 7.39 13.77
C TYR A 165 7.59 8.14 13.11
N GLU A 166 7.00 7.56 12.07
CA GLU A 166 5.80 8.09 11.42
C GLU A 166 4.67 8.25 12.43
N GLU A 167 4.30 7.17 13.12
CA GLU A 167 3.16 7.12 14.04
C GLU A 167 3.36 8.01 15.28
N PHE A 168 4.50 7.87 15.98
CA PHE A 168 4.69 8.50 17.28
C PHE A 168 5.40 9.87 17.22
N VAL A 169 6.01 10.23 16.10
CA VAL A 169 6.69 11.51 15.96
C VAL A 169 5.95 12.40 14.97
N ILE A 170 5.71 11.94 13.73
CA ILE A 170 5.08 12.78 12.69
C ILE A 170 3.59 12.90 12.95
N GLU A 171 2.84 11.82 12.92
CA GLU A 171 1.38 11.80 13.08
C GLU A 171 0.96 12.43 14.42
N LYS A 172 1.68 12.13 15.49
CA LYS A 172 1.44 12.71 16.81
C LYS A 172 1.72 14.20 16.86
N ARG A 173 2.79 14.68 16.21
CA ARG A 173 3.15 16.11 16.15
C ARG A 173 2.09 16.92 15.44
N PHE A 174 1.45 16.39 14.41
CA PHE A 174 0.42 17.08 13.63
C PHE A 174 -0.99 16.81 14.13
N GLY A 175 -1.14 16.02 15.19
CA GLY A 175 -2.39 15.80 15.90
C GLY A 175 -3.26 14.69 15.32
N PHE A 176 -2.72 13.84 14.44
CA PHE A 176 -3.45 12.72 13.83
C PHE A 176 -3.43 11.45 14.65
N SER A 177 -2.28 11.11 15.26
CA SER A 177 -2.17 9.86 16.02
C SER A 177 -2.80 9.97 17.40
N SER A 178 -3.75 9.08 17.68
CA SER A 178 -4.27 8.74 19.00
C SER A 178 -3.67 7.43 19.53
N MET A 179 -2.74 6.84 18.79
CA MET A 179 -2.14 5.55 19.05
C MET A 179 -1.32 5.54 20.34
N THR A 180 -1.53 4.52 21.17
CA THR A 180 -0.66 4.22 22.32
C THR A 180 0.35 3.15 21.95
N LEU A 181 1.54 3.17 22.56
CA LEU A 181 2.57 2.16 22.32
C LEU A 181 2.05 0.73 22.59
N ARG A 182 1.25 0.56 23.67
CA ARG A 182 0.64 -0.74 23.99
C ARG A 182 -0.30 -1.23 22.89
N LEU A 183 -1.13 -0.35 22.34
CA LEU A 183 -2.05 -0.69 21.26
C LEU A 183 -1.28 -1.01 19.99
N TRP A 184 -0.25 -0.21 19.66
CA TRP A 184 0.60 -0.43 18.48
C TRP A 184 1.28 -1.79 18.52
N ILE A 185 1.90 -2.15 19.67
CA ILE A 185 2.53 -3.47 19.85
C ILE A 185 1.48 -4.60 19.73
N ALA A 186 0.32 -4.45 20.37
CA ALA A 186 -0.75 -5.45 20.29
C ALA A 186 -1.24 -5.66 18.85
N ASP A 187 -1.39 -4.57 18.09
CA ASP A 187 -1.82 -4.64 16.69
C ASP A 187 -0.73 -5.25 15.78
N LYS A 188 0.57 -4.96 16.05
CA LYS A 188 1.69 -5.63 15.37
C LYS A 188 1.71 -7.12 15.63
N LEU A 189 1.54 -7.56 16.88
CA LEU A 189 1.51 -8.99 17.23
C LEU A 189 0.33 -9.71 16.55
N LYS A 190 -0.88 -9.12 16.55
CA LYS A 190 -2.03 -9.67 15.83
C LYS A 190 -1.76 -9.77 14.32
N SER A 191 -1.17 -8.72 13.73
CA SER A 191 -0.83 -8.70 12.30
C SER A 191 0.19 -9.77 11.93
N ILE A 192 1.22 -9.97 12.76
CA ILE A 192 2.22 -11.04 12.58
C ILE A 192 1.56 -12.42 12.68
N ALA A 193 0.74 -12.66 13.70
CA ALA A 193 0.04 -13.93 13.87
C ALA A 193 -0.87 -14.23 12.67
N LEU A 194 -1.65 -13.23 12.20
CA LEU A 194 -2.50 -13.37 11.03
C LEU A 194 -1.68 -13.64 9.77
N ALA A 195 -0.59 -12.89 9.56
CA ALA A 195 0.30 -13.08 8.42
C ALA A 195 0.91 -14.49 8.40
N LEU A 196 1.33 -15.02 9.56
CA LEU A 196 1.84 -16.39 9.69
C LEU A 196 0.78 -17.42 9.31
N ILE A 197 -0.45 -17.30 9.83
CA ILE A 197 -1.56 -18.22 9.50
C ILE A 197 -1.83 -18.21 7.98
N VAL A 198 -1.96 -17.03 7.39
CA VAL A 198 -2.22 -16.89 5.96
C VAL A 198 -1.05 -17.41 5.13
N SER A 199 0.19 -17.14 5.55
CA SER A 199 1.39 -17.64 4.86
C SER A 199 1.47 -19.17 4.88
N VAL A 200 1.21 -19.81 6.03
CA VAL A 200 1.20 -21.28 6.13
C VAL A 200 0.18 -21.87 5.17
N LEU A 201 -1.05 -21.33 5.15
CA LEU A 201 -2.12 -21.82 4.27
C LEU A 201 -1.77 -21.66 2.78
N LEU A 202 -1.37 -20.43 2.39
CA LEU A 202 -1.13 -20.12 0.97
C LEU A 202 0.14 -20.79 0.44
N LEU A 203 1.24 -20.76 1.19
CA LEU A 203 2.51 -21.37 0.74
C LEU A 203 2.42 -22.89 0.73
N SER A 204 1.70 -23.52 1.67
CA SER A 204 1.44 -24.96 1.62
C SER A 204 0.58 -25.33 0.43
N ALA A 205 -0.51 -24.62 0.17
CA ALA A 205 -1.34 -24.84 -1.01
C ALA A 205 -0.55 -24.66 -2.31
N MET A 206 0.28 -23.62 -2.39
CA MET A 206 1.13 -23.37 -3.55
C MET A 206 2.15 -24.48 -3.76
N THR A 207 2.81 -24.96 -2.69
CA THR A 207 3.76 -26.08 -2.77
C THR A 207 3.06 -27.36 -3.23
N ALA A 208 1.88 -27.67 -2.70
CA ALA A 208 1.09 -28.81 -3.15
C ALA A 208 0.72 -28.73 -4.65
N ILE A 209 0.33 -27.55 -5.12
CA ILE A 209 0.04 -27.31 -6.54
C ILE A 209 1.30 -27.54 -7.38
N PHE A 210 2.47 -27.07 -6.95
CA PHE A 210 3.72 -27.27 -7.68
C PHE A 210 4.14 -28.72 -7.74
N GLU A 211 3.87 -29.51 -6.72
CA GLU A 211 4.24 -30.90 -6.60
C GLU A 211 3.31 -31.82 -7.38
N HIS A 212 2.01 -31.60 -7.32
CA HIS A 212 1.01 -32.57 -7.77
C HIS A 212 0.24 -32.15 -9.03
N VAL A 213 0.35 -30.91 -9.49
CA VAL A 213 -0.47 -30.40 -10.59
C VAL A 213 0.38 -29.96 -11.78
N SER A 214 0.25 -30.69 -12.91
CA SER A 214 0.95 -30.32 -14.14
C SER A 214 0.48 -28.97 -14.72
N ALA A 215 -0.82 -28.67 -14.63
CA ALA A 215 -1.42 -27.40 -15.03
C ALA A 215 -1.31 -26.32 -13.92
N TRP A 216 -0.24 -26.33 -13.14
CA TRP A 216 -0.04 -25.49 -11.97
C TRP A 216 -0.24 -23.98 -12.22
N PRO A 217 0.13 -23.38 -13.38
CA PRO A 217 -0.07 -21.93 -13.57
C PRO A 217 -1.55 -21.56 -13.59
N PHE A 218 -2.37 -22.41 -14.24
CA PHE A 218 -3.81 -22.21 -14.28
C PHE A 218 -4.46 -22.37 -12.89
N VAL A 219 -4.10 -23.45 -12.20
CA VAL A 219 -4.66 -23.74 -10.87
C VAL A 219 -4.21 -22.67 -9.86
N LEU A 220 -2.95 -22.25 -9.89
CA LEU A 220 -2.44 -21.19 -9.00
C LEU A 220 -3.13 -19.86 -9.28
N ALA A 221 -3.35 -19.48 -10.56
CA ALA A 221 -4.11 -18.30 -10.92
C ALA A 221 -5.55 -18.36 -10.39
N SER A 222 -6.20 -19.53 -10.56
CA SER A 222 -7.56 -19.75 -10.08
C SER A 222 -7.66 -19.66 -8.55
N VAL A 223 -6.71 -20.27 -7.83
CA VAL A 223 -6.62 -20.20 -6.36
C VAL A 223 -6.39 -18.74 -5.91
N TYR A 224 -5.50 -18.00 -6.57
CA TYR A 224 -5.27 -16.58 -6.26
C TYR A 224 -6.54 -15.74 -6.45
N VAL A 225 -7.26 -15.92 -7.57
CA VAL A 225 -8.52 -15.22 -7.83
C VAL A 225 -9.58 -15.60 -6.79
N ALA A 226 -9.77 -16.90 -6.53
CA ALA A 226 -10.71 -17.39 -5.53
C ALA A 226 -10.38 -16.85 -4.12
N PHE A 227 -9.11 -16.86 -3.73
CA PHE A 227 -8.64 -16.30 -2.47
C PHE A 227 -8.90 -14.79 -2.39
N SER A 228 -8.63 -14.04 -3.45
CA SER A 228 -8.86 -12.58 -3.50
C SER A 228 -10.35 -12.24 -3.33
N LEU A 229 -11.23 -13.00 -3.99
CA LEU A 229 -12.68 -12.89 -3.82
C LEU A 229 -13.11 -13.29 -2.41
N LEU A 230 -12.59 -14.38 -1.87
CA LEU A 230 -12.89 -14.85 -0.51
C LEU A 230 -12.45 -13.82 0.54
N MET A 231 -11.26 -13.22 0.38
CA MET A 231 -10.73 -12.20 1.29
C MET A 231 -11.59 -10.93 1.30
N SER A 232 -12.19 -10.55 0.17
CA SER A 232 -13.13 -9.42 0.15
C SER A 232 -14.40 -9.67 0.98
N PHE A 233 -14.73 -10.94 1.28
CA PHE A 233 -15.78 -11.36 2.21
C PHE A 233 -15.31 -11.47 3.65
N ILE A 234 -14.15 -12.12 3.84
CA ILE A 234 -13.60 -12.47 5.16
C ILE A 234 -13.10 -11.21 5.85
N TYR A 235 -12.37 -10.35 5.13
CA TYR A 235 -11.72 -9.19 5.72
C TYR A 235 -12.67 -8.32 6.56
N PRO A 236 -13.81 -7.82 6.04
CA PRO A 236 -14.67 -6.91 6.80
C PRO A 236 -15.45 -7.57 7.94
N ARG A 237 -15.54 -8.90 7.95
CA ARG A 237 -16.33 -9.65 8.94
C ARG A 237 -15.52 -10.31 10.02
N LEU A 238 -14.33 -10.78 9.69
CA LEU A 238 -13.49 -11.54 10.61
C LEU A 238 -12.21 -10.80 10.94
N ILE A 239 -11.53 -10.19 9.93
CA ILE A 239 -10.22 -9.56 10.14
C ILE A 239 -10.36 -8.16 10.71
N ALA A 240 -11.16 -7.29 10.10
CA ALA A 240 -11.32 -5.92 10.56
C ALA A 240 -11.83 -5.83 12.03
N PRO A 241 -12.75 -6.69 12.52
CA PRO A 241 -13.16 -6.71 13.93
C PRO A 241 -12.09 -7.13 14.92
N LEU A 242 -10.98 -7.75 14.50
CA LEU A 242 -9.84 -8.03 15.40
C LEU A 242 -9.12 -6.74 15.82
N PHE A 243 -9.23 -5.71 15.00
CA PHE A 243 -8.56 -4.42 15.20
C PHE A 243 -9.51 -3.32 15.66
N ASN A 244 -10.73 -3.26 15.13
CA ASN A 244 -11.68 -2.19 15.35
C ASN A 244 -13.03 -2.71 15.85
N LYS A 245 -13.72 -1.88 16.63
CA LYS A 245 -15.09 -2.14 17.05
C LYS A 245 -16.06 -1.55 16.01
N PHE A 246 -17.08 -2.32 15.66
CA PHE A 246 -18.13 -1.88 14.75
C PHE A 246 -19.46 -1.83 15.52
N THR A 247 -20.09 -0.67 15.53
CA THR A 247 -21.40 -0.46 16.16
C THR A 247 -22.42 -0.12 15.07
N PRO A 248 -23.65 -0.71 15.10
CA PRO A 248 -24.69 -0.28 14.18
C PRO A 248 -24.97 1.21 14.31
N LEU A 249 -25.21 1.90 13.17
CA LEU A 249 -25.62 3.29 13.19
C LEU A 249 -27.01 3.41 13.87
N GLY A 250 -27.09 4.26 14.90
CA GLY A 250 -28.33 4.52 15.62
C GLY A 250 -29.40 5.21 14.75
N GLU A 251 -30.64 5.20 15.22
CA GLU A 251 -31.73 5.92 14.58
C GLU A 251 -31.46 7.44 14.60
N GLY A 252 -31.85 8.13 13.51
CA GLY A 252 -31.65 9.55 13.39
C GLY A 252 -31.57 10.04 11.94
N ALA A 253 -31.36 11.34 11.75
CA ALA A 253 -31.37 11.98 10.44
C ALA A 253 -30.36 11.36 9.46
N LEU A 254 -29.16 11.00 9.94
CA LEU A 254 -28.14 10.37 9.11
C LEU A 254 -28.59 9.00 8.61
N LYS A 255 -29.15 8.16 9.49
CA LYS A 255 -29.65 6.84 9.09
C LYS A 255 -30.79 6.95 8.09
N SER A 256 -31.72 7.89 8.31
CA SER A 256 -32.81 8.15 7.39
C SER A 256 -32.31 8.60 6.01
N ARG A 257 -31.32 9.51 5.99
CA ARG A 257 -30.71 9.97 4.74
C ARG A 257 -30.02 8.86 3.97
N ILE A 258 -29.26 8.00 4.67
CA ILE A 258 -28.59 6.84 4.07
C ILE A 258 -29.62 5.84 3.53
N SER A 259 -30.70 5.59 4.27
CA SER A 259 -31.76 4.66 3.86
C SER A 259 -32.48 5.16 2.59
N ASP A 260 -32.80 6.44 2.49
CA ASP A 260 -33.35 7.07 1.28
C ASP A 260 -32.42 6.85 0.06
N PHE A 261 -31.15 7.09 0.19
CA PHE A 261 -30.20 6.85 -0.91
C PHE A 261 -30.08 5.38 -1.29
N MET A 262 -30.10 4.47 -0.31
CA MET A 262 -30.08 3.04 -0.60
C MET A 262 -31.35 2.59 -1.34
N GLU A 263 -32.50 3.06 -0.92
CA GLU A 263 -33.80 2.75 -1.56
C GLU A 263 -33.83 3.28 -3.00
N ARG A 264 -33.53 4.56 -3.21
CA ARG A 264 -33.49 5.19 -4.54
C ARG A 264 -32.49 4.54 -5.49
N THR A 265 -31.42 3.98 -4.95
CA THR A 265 -30.40 3.29 -5.75
C THR A 265 -30.64 1.78 -5.86
N GLY A 266 -31.60 1.21 -5.15
CA GLY A 266 -31.79 -0.23 -5.05
C GLY A 266 -30.59 -0.96 -4.44
N PHE A 267 -29.80 -0.26 -3.61
CA PHE A 267 -28.63 -0.83 -2.94
C PHE A 267 -29.07 -1.62 -1.71
N LYS A 268 -28.92 -2.95 -1.78
CA LYS A 268 -29.24 -3.84 -0.65
C LYS A 268 -28.03 -3.98 0.25
N SER A 269 -28.15 -3.55 1.49
CA SER A 269 -27.09 -3.61 2.52
C SER A 269 -27.55 -4.44 3.71
N SER A 270 -26.63 -5.11 4.38
CA SER A 270 -26.87 -5.80 5.65
C SER A 270 -26.77 -4.86 6.87
N GLY A 271 -26.54 -3.57 6.65
CA GLY A 271 -26.50 -2.53 7.69
C GLY A 271 -25.44 -1.47 7.44
N VAL A 272 -25.58 -0.39 8.22
CA VAL A 272 -24.63 0.72 8.30
C VAL A 272 -23.96 0.67 9.66
N PHE A 273 -22.65 0.75 9.70
CA PHE A 273 -21.85 0.59 10.90
C PHE A 273 -20.91 1.78 11.08
N ILE A 274 -20.70 2.18 12.34
CA ILE A 274 -19.66 3.10 12.76
C ILE A 274 -18.47 2.27 13.25
N MET A 275 -17.27 2.60 12.78
CA MET A 275 -16.00 2.02 13.21
C MET A 275 -15.26 3.00 14.13
N ASP A 276 -14.71 2.52 15.26
CA ASP A 276 -13.92 3.28 16.23
C ASP A 276 -12.51 3.64 15.72
N ALA A 277 -12.45 4.36 14.59
CA ALA A 277 -11.19 4.75 13.97
C ALA A 277 -10.40 5.75 14.82
N SER A 278 -11.11 6.64 15.54
CA SER A 278 -10.54 7.67 16.43
C SER A 278 -9.61 7.12 17.52
N LYS A 279 -9.76 5.85 17.87
CA LYS A 279 -8.88 5.14 18.80
C LYS A 279 -7.43 5.07 18.30
N ARG A 280 -7.20 5.14 17.00
CA ARG A 280 -5.90 5.05 16.35
C ARG A 280 -5.50 6.33 15.66
N SER A 281 -6.41 6.85 14.85
CA SER A 281 -6.13 8.02 14.01
C SER A 281 -7.36 8.93 13.92
N LYS A 282 -7.11 10.22 13.73
CA LYS A 282 -8.15 11.22 13.46
C LYS A 282 -8.46 11.35 11.97
N HIS A 283 -7.77 10.61 11.12
CA HIS A 283 -8.11 10.56 9.70
C HIS A 283 -9.50 9.98 9.48
N SER A 284 -10.25 10.60 8.57
CA SER A 284 -11.65 10.27 8.31
C SER A 284 -11.80 9.50 7.01
N ASN A 285 -12.68 8.51 7.00
CA ASN A 285 -12.98 7.72 5.81
C ASN A 285 -14.38 7.10 5.89
N ALA A 286 -14.90 6.66 4.72
CA ALA A 286 -16.05 5.80 4.60
C ALA A 286 -15.80 4.79 3.48
N TYR A 287 -16.40 3.60 3.57
CA TYR A 287 -16.25 2.60 2.51
C TYR A 287 -17.41 1.61 2.48
N PHE A 288 -17.64 1.03 1.31
CA PHE A 288 -18.49 -0.14 1.15
C PHE A 288 -17.65 -1.41 1.14
N THR A 289 -18.23 -2.48 1.70
CA THR A 289 -17.60 -3.78 1.73
C THR A 289 -18.61 -4.90 1.60
N GLY A 290 -18.18 -6.08 1.13
CA GLY A 290 -19.03 -7.25 0.92
C GLY A 290 -19.66 -7.31 -0.47
N PHE A 291 -20.32 -8.43 -0.78
CA PHE A 291 -20.96 -8.71 -2.07
C PHE A 291 -22.46 -9.08 -1.90
N GLY A 292 -23.24 -8.83 -2.94
CA GLY A 292 -24.65 -9.18 -2.98
C GLY A 292 -25.45 -8.59 -1.82
N LYS A 293 -26.20 -9.42 -1.10
CA LYS A 293 -27.01 -9.04 0.07
C LYS A 293 -26.20 -8.80 1.35
N THR A 294 -24.92 -9.09 1.34
CA THR A 294 -24.04 -9.02 2.52
C THR A 294 -23.20 -7.75 2.57
N LYS A 295 -23.48 -6.80 1.69
CA LYS A 295 -22.81 -5.51 1.66
C LYS A 295 -23.03 -4.74 2.95
N ARG A 296 -22.02 -4.05 3.42
CA ARG A 296 -22.04 -3.16 4.59
C ARG A 296 -21.53 -1.79 4.21
N VAL A 297 -22.11 -0.79 4.79
CA VAL A 297 -21.61 0.57 4.79
C VAL A 297 -20.83 0.75 6.09
N VAL A 298 -19.60 1.21 6.02
CA VAL A 298 -18.79 1.51 7.19
C VAL A 298 -18.40 2.99 7.15
N LEU A 299 -18.77 3.70 8.19
CA LEU A 299 -18.38 5.09 8.43
C LEU A 299 -17.39 5.13 9.58
N TYR A 300 -16.33 5.92 9.46
CA TYR A 300 -15.47 6.18 10.61
C TYR A 300 -16.19 7.11 11.58
N ASP A 301 -16.00 6.90 12.88
CA ASP A 301 -16.52 7.80 13.92
C ASP A 301 -16.05 9.25 13.69
N THR A 302 -14.77 9.42 13.32
CA THR A 302 -14.19 10.70 12.93
C THR A 302 -14.91 11.38 11.77
N LEU A 303 -15.39 10.62 10.76
CA LEU A 303 -16.14 11.16 9.63
C LEU A 303 -17.50 11.74 10.09
N VAL A 304 -18.19 10.99 10.93
CA VAL A 304 -19.53 11.35 11.43
C VAL A 304 -19.45 12.56 12.38
N GLU A 305 -18.32 12.71 13.10
CA GLU A 305 -18.07 13.87 13.96
C GLU A 305 -17.69 15.14 13.18
N GLN A 306 -17.00 15.01 12.05
CA GLN A 306 -16.45 16.13 11.28
C GLN A 306 -17.40 16.69 10.23
N LEU A 307 -18.32 15.87 9.72
CA LEU A 307 -19.19 16.24 8.60
C LEU A 307 -20.66 16.31 9.02
N SER A 308 -21.40 17.23 8.39
CA SER A 308 -22.85 17.29 8.50
C SER A 308 -23.54 16.07 7.86
N VAL A 309 -24.82 15.85 8.18
CA VAL A 309 -25.62 14.77 7.63
C VAL A 309 -25.66 14.77 6.09
N ASP A 310 -25.76 15.96 5.48
CA ASP A 310 -25.79 16.09 4.02
C ASP A 310 -24.43 15.81 3.39
N GLU A 311 -23.34 16.20 4.04
CA GLU A 311 -21.98 15.91 3.59
C GLU A 311 -21.65 14.42 3.68
N VAL A 312 -21.95 13.77 4.81
CA VAL A 312 -21.81 12.30 4.93
C VAL A 312 -22.68 11.59 3.89
N GLY A 313 -23.92 12.08 3.68
CA GLY A 313 -24.79 11.57 2.62
C GLY A 313 -24.18 11.70 1.23
N ALA A 314 -23.53 12.83 0.94
CA ALA A 314 -22.88 13.07 -0.36
C ALA A 314 -21.63 12.17 -0.58
N VAL A 315 -20.83 11.94 0.47
CA VAL A 315 -19.73 10.96 0.42
C VAL A 315 -20.30 9.57 0.15
N LEU A 316 -21.37 9.19 0.81
CA LEU A 316 -22.04 7.90 0.56
C LEU A 316 -22.62 7.83 -0.85
N ALA A 317 -23.19 8.91 -1.37
CA ALA A 317 -23.70 8.96 -2.75
C ALA A 317 -22.58 8.76 -3.78
N HIS A 318 -21.37 9.28 -3.51
CA HIS A 318 -20.17 9.04 -4.31
C HIS A 318 -19.79 7.55 -4.29
N GLU A 319 -19.74 6.94 -3.11
CA GLU A 319 -19.46 5.51 -2.97
C GLU A 319 -20.51 4.64 -3.70
N LEU A 320 -21.80 5.02 -3.61
CA LEU A 320 -22.87 4.39 -4.39
C LEU A 320 -22.67 4.56 -5.91
N GLY A 321 -22.01 5.63 -6.33
CA GLY A 321 -21.59 5.84 -7.72
C GLY A 321 -20.64 4.75 -8.19
N HIS A 322 -19.60 4.43 -7.42
CA HIS A 322 -18.69 3.32 -7.72
C HIS A 322 -19.43 1.99 -7.89
N TYR A 323 -20.38 1.73 -7.00
CA TYR A 323 -21.22 0.53 -7.09
C TYR A 323 -22.09 0.50 -8.37
N LYS A 324 -22.81 1.58 -8.65
CA LYS A 324 -23.73 1.68 -9.80
C LYS A 324 -23.03 1.66 -11.15
N LYS A 325 -21.82 2.20 -11.19
CA LYS A 325 -20.97 2.20 -12.39
C LYS A 325 -20.16 0.90 -12.55
N HIS A 326 -20.34 -0.05 -11.61
CA HIS A 326 -19.68 -1.36 -11.62
C HIS A 326 -18.14 -1.28 -11.67
N HIS A 327 -17.52 -0.27 -11.04
CA HIS A 327 -16.07 -0.04 -11.11
C HIS A 327 -15.28 -1.24 -10.58
N ILE A 328 -15.74 -1.90 -9.50
CA ILE A 328 -15.13 -3.11 -8.97
C ILE A 328 -15.17 -4.25 -10.00
N VAL A 329 -16.32 -4.44 -10.68
CA VAL A 329 -16.47 -5.50 -11.71
C VAL A 329 -15.56 -5.22 -12.91
N LYS A 330 -15.51 -3.96 -13.38
CA LYS A 330 -14.59 -3.54 -14.44
C LYS A 330 -13.13 -3.83 -14.09
N ARG A 331 -12.72 -3.53 -12.85
CA ARG A 331 -11.35 -3.83 -12.36
C ARG A 331 -11.08 -5.33 -12.36
N PHE A 332 -11.99 -6.15 -11.87
CA PHE A 332 -11.84 -7.61 -11.92
C PHE A 332 -11.78 -8.15 -13.34
N ALA A 333 -12.60 -7.61 -14.26
CA ALA A 333 -12.59 -8.01 -15.67
C ALA A 333 -11.24 -7.78 -16.37
N VAL A 334 -10.45 -6.81 -15.90
CA VAL A 334 -9.07 -6.56 -16.38
C VAL A 334 -8.04 -7.35 -15.58
N THR A 335 -8.17 -7.36 -14.25
CA THR A 335 -7.14 -7.95 -13.38
C THR A 335 -7.11 -9.48 -13.49
N ILE A 336 -8.27 -10.14 -13.60
CA ILE A 336 -8.32 -11.61 -13.66
C ILE A 336 -7.56 -12.14 -14.88
N PRO A 337 -7.86 -11.72 -16.15
CA PRO A 337 -7.07 -12.17 -17.30
C PRO A 337 -5.57 -11.85 -17.16
N LEU A 338 -5.24 -10.68 -16.62
CA LEU A 338 -3.86 -10.27 -16.43
C LEU A 338 -3.11 -11.21 -15.48
N VAL A 339 -3.74 -11.66 -14.39
CA VAL A 339 -3.15 -12.64 -13.46
C VAL A 339 -2.82 -13.95 -14.19
N TYR A 340 -3.74 -14.47 -15.02
CA TYR A 340 -3.47 -15.67 -15.83
C TYR A 340 -2.31 -15.44 -16.80
N ILE A 341 -2.32 -14.33 -17.54
CA ILE A 341 -1.26 -13.99 -18.51
C ILE A 341 0.11 -13.94 -17.80
N VAL A 342 0.19 -13.22 -16.66
CA VAL A 342 1.44 -13.07 -15.91
C VAL A 342 1.93 -14.42 -15.37
N LEU A 343 1.05 -15.25 -14.81
CA LEU A 343 1.45 -16.55 -14.29
C LEU A 343 1.84 -17.54 -15.40
N PHE A 344 1.17 -17.52 -16.55
CA PHE A 344 1.58 -18.31 -17.70
C PHE A 344 2.93 -17.86 -18.26
N ALA A 345 3.16 -16.54 -18.35
CA ALA A 345 4.46 -16.01 -18.77
C ALA A 345 5.56 -16.38 -17.75
N ALA A 346 5.28 -16.22 -16.45
CA ALA A 346 6.21 -16.62 -15.40
C ALA A 346 6.52 -18.11 -15.46
N ALA A 347 5.51 -18.96 -15.70
CA ALA A 347 5.69 -20.40 -15.83
C ALA A 347 6.67 -20.79 -16.95
N ARG A 348 6.71 -20.06 -18.05
CA ARG A 348 7.69 -20.30 -19.12
C ARG A 348 9.11 -20.01 -18.66
N LEU A 349 9.28 -19.09 -17.73
CA LEU A 349 10.58 -18.68 -17.21
C LEU A 349 11.06 -19.57 -16.06
N THR A 350 10.18 -20.39 -15.45
CA THR A 350 10.60 -21.31 -14.37
C THR A 350 11.56 -22.42 -14.82
N SER A 351 11.63 -22.71 -16.11
CA SER A 351 12.58 -23.67 -16.69
C SER A 351 13.85 -22.98 -17.23
N CYS A 352 14.00 -21.68 -17.04
CA CYS A 352 15.18 -20.95 -17.52
C CYS A 352 16.29 -20.98 -16.48
N GLU A 353 17.31 -21.80 -16.69
CA GLU A 353 18.45 -21.92 -15.78
C GLU A 353 19.14 -20.59 -15.51
N ALA A 354 19.19 -19.69 -16.51
CA ALA A 354 19.78 -18.36 -16.36
C ALA A 354 19.09 -17.51 -15.28
N LEU A 355 17.78 -17.71 -15.02
CA LEU A 355 17.07 -17.02 -13.95
C LEU A 355 17.68 -17.36 -12.58
N TYR A 356 18.03 -18.60 -12.35
CA TYR A 356 18.56 -19.09 -11.06
C TYR A 356 20.05 -18.79 -10.93
N SER A 357 20.83 -19.19 -11.94
CA SER A 357 22.29 -19.04 -11.92
C SER A 357 22.70 -17.57 -11.85
N GLY A 358 21.95 -16.65 -12.45
CA GLY A 358 22.19 -15.22 -12.36
C GLY A 358 22.22 -14.71 -10.92
N PHE A 359 21.42 -15.29 -10.03
CA PHE A 359 21.34 -14.92 -8.61
C PHE A 359 22.00 -15.95 -7.68
N GLY A 360 22.80 -16.86 -8.22
CA GLY A 360 23.60 -17.83 -7.43
C GLY A 360 22.83 -19.03 -6.88
N PHE A 361 21.63 -19.30 -7.39
CA PHE A 361 20.91 -20.55 -7.10
C PHE A 361 21.31 -21.64 -8.08
N SER A 362 21.40 -22.89 -7.59
CA SER A 362 21.53 -24.07 -8.45
C SER A 362 20.14 -24.47 -8.94
N TYR A 363 20.01 -24.75 -10.23
CA TYR A 363 18.76 -25.17 -10.83
C TYR A 363 18.66 -26.71 -10.85
N ASP A 364 17.52 -27.23 -10.42
CA ASP A 364 17.12 -28.61 -10.54
C ASP A 364 15.63 -28.71 -10.87
N ALA A 365 15.31 -29.05 -12.09
CA ALA A 365 13.94 -29.10 -12.60
C ALA A 365 13.04 -30.10 -11.86
N ALA A 366 13.60 -31.10 -11.20
CA ALA A 366 12.85 -32.14 -10.49
C ALA A 366 12.30 -31.67 -9.13
N LEU A 367 12.80 -30.51 -8.61
CA LEU A 367 12.48 -30.08 -7.27
C LEU A 367 11.30 -29.06 -7.26
N PRO A 368 10.18 -29.37 -6.60
CA PRO A 368 8.96 -28.53 -6.61
C PRO A 368 9.19 -27.10 -6.17
N TYR A 369 10.04 -26.89 -5.14
CA TYR A 369 10.35 -25.58 -4.60
C TYR A 369 11.12 -24.66 -5.58
N MET A 370 11.68 -25.20 -6.66
CA MET A 370 12.33 -24.36 -7.69
C MET A 370 11.33 -23.43 -8.38
N LYS A 371 10.08 -23.86 -8.56
CA LYS A 371 9.01 -22.98 -9.09
C LYS A 371 8.72 -21.81 -8.16
N PHE A 372 8.77 -22.03 -6.83
CA PHE A 372 8.66 -20.97 -5.85
C PHE A 372 9.82 -19.98 -5.94
N ILE A 373 11.06 -20.48 -5.98
CA ILE A 373 12.26 -19.63 -6.12
C ILE A 373 12.18 -18.82 -7.42
N ALA A 374 11.73 -19.42 -8.53
CA ALA A 374 11.53 -18.68 -9.78
C ALA A 374 10.54 -17.54 -9.63
N LEU A 375 9.35 -17.79 -9.05
CA LEU A 375 8.36 -16.74 -8.84
C LEU A 375 8.87 -15.63 -7.90
N PHE A 376 9.63 -16.02 -6.86
CA PHE A 376 10.31 -15.07 -5.99
C PHE A 376 11.30 -14.20 -6.78
N LEU A 377 12.22 -14.81 -7.55
CA LEU A 377 13.20 -14.08 -8.35
C LEU A 377 12.54 -13.20 -9.43
N LEU A 378 11.50 -13.70 -10.10
CA LEU A 378 10.75 -12.91 -11.07
C LEU A 378 10.04 -11.71 -10.42
N SER A 379 9.51 -11.86 -9.21
CA SER A 379 8.93 -10.73 -8.46
C SER A 379 9.98 -9.66 -8.14
N GLU A 380 11.20 -10.05 -7.79
CA GLU A 380 12.31 -9.12 -7.56
C GLU A 380 12.73 -8.43 -8.87
N VAL A 381 12.94 -9.21 -9.94
CA VAL A 381 13.39 -8.70 -11.26
C VAL A 381 12.42 -7.68 -11.83
N PHE A 382 11.12 -7.98 -11.78
CA PHE A 382 10.10 -7.14 -12.40
C PHE A 382 9.44 -6.14 -11.44
N GLY A 383 9.71 -6.21 -10.13
CA GLY A 383 9.15 -5.32 -9.12
C GLY A 383 9.41 -3.84 -9.39
N GLY A 384 10.61 -3.49 -9.85
CA GLY A 384 10.97 -2.12 -10.20
C GLY A 384 10.15 -1.50 -11.32
N TYR A 385 9.56 -2.32 -12.19
CA TYR A 385 8.72 -1.85 -13.31
C TYR A 385 7.25 -1.57 -12.90
N GLY A 386 6.87 -1.89 -11.66
CA GLY A 386 5.51 -1.67 -11.13
C GLY A 386 5.06 -0.20 -11.17
N ILE A 387 5.99 0.77 -11.21
CA ILE A 387 5.66 2.19 -11.32
C ILE A 387 4.86 2.51 -12.59
N PHE A 388 5.13 1.82 -13.70
CA PHE A 388 4.39 2.01 -14.95
C PHE A 388 2.98 1.43 -14.87
N VAL A 389 2.82 0.28 -14.20
CA VAL A 389 1.50 -0.31 -13.93
C VAL A 389 0.67 0.64 -13.06
N ARG A 390 1.28 1.27 -12.06
CA ARG A 390 0.63 2.27 -11.20
C ARG A 390 0.15 3.47 -12.01
N LEU A 391 0.95 4.01 -12.94
CA LEU A 391 0.56 5.13 -13.80
C LEU A 391 -0.73 4.83 -14.57
N VAL A 392 -0.77 3.66 -15.22
CA VAL A 392 -1.95 3.21 -16.00
C VAL A 392 -3.16 2.99 -15.07
N SER A 393 -2.96 2.30 -13.95
CA SER A 393 -4.02 2.04 -12.97
C SER A 393 -4.60 3.34 -12.41
N ASN A 394 -3.76 4.31 -12.05
CA ASN A 394 -4.20 5.60 -11.52
C ASN A 394 -4.96 6.43 -12.56
N PHE A 395 -4.57 6.34 -13.83
CA PHE A 395 -5.31 7.00 -14.91
C PHE A 395 -6.78 6.53 -14.97
N PHE A 396 -7.01 5.21 -14.97
CA PHE A 396 -8.36 4.64 -14.97
C PHE A 396 -9.09 4.91 -13.66
N SER A 397 -8.38 4.84 -12.52
CA SER A 397 -8.97 5.14 -11.21
C SER A 397 -9.53 6.57 -11.16
N ARG A 398 -8.77 7.58 -11.63
CA ARG A 398 -9.26 8.97 -11.67
C ARG A 398 -10.47 9.14 -12.58
N LYS A 399 -10.58 8.39 -13.67
CA LYS A 399 -11.78 8.38 -14.50
C LYS A 399 -13.00 7.84 -13.77
N ASP A 400 -12.82 6.73 -13.04
CA ASP A 400 -13.87 6.14 -12.19
C ASP A 400 -14.36 7.15 -11.12
N GLU A 401 -13.45 7.96 -10.56
CA GLU A 401 -13.78 9.00 -9.58
C GLU A 401 -14.70 10.09 -10.15
N TYR A 402 -14.40 10.59 -11.35
CA TYR A 402 -15.29 11.56 -12.02
C TYR A 402 -16.67 10.97 -12.32
N GLU A 403 -16.75 9.68 -12.68
CA GLU A 403 -18.03 9.01 -12.90
C GLU A 403 -18.81 8.89 -11.58
N ALA A 404 -18.14 8.63 -10.44
CA ALA A 404 -18.73 8.54 -9.12
C ALA A 404 -19.18 9.92 -8.61
N ASP A 405 -18.37 10.97 -8.81
CA ASP A 405 -18.71 12.36 -8.47
C ASP A 405 -19.95 12.86 -9.23
N ALA A 406 -20.00 12.60 -10.55
CA ALA A 406 -21.16 12.95 -11.35
C ALA A 406 -22.43 12.21 -10.90
N TYR A 407 -22.28 10.95 -10.49
CA TYR A 407 -23.40 10.17 -9.93
C TYR A 407 -23.86 10.75 -8.59
N ALA A 408 -22.93 11.11 -7.70
CA ALA A 408 -23.26 11.72 -6.42
C ALA A 408 -23.99 13.07 -6.61
N LYS A 409 -23.49 13.93 -7.50
CA LYS A 409 -24.15 15.20 -7.87
C LYS A 409 -25.61 14.97 -8.33
N LYS A 410 -25.83 13.97 -9.19
CA LYS A 410 -27.18 13.59 -9.66
C LYS A 410 -28.06 13.09 -8.54
N LEU A 411 -27.53 12.21 -7.65
CA LEU A 411 -28.30 11.59 -6.57
C LEU A 411 -28.68 12.62 -5.48
N CYS A 412 -27.77 13.53 -5.15
CA CYS A 412 -27.99 14.61 -4.20
C CYS A 412 -28.78 15.81 -4.77
N GLY A 413 -28.96 15.89 -6.10
CA GLY A 413 -29.58 17.03 -6.79
C GLY A 413 -28.65 18.25 -6.92
N SER A 414 -27.46 18.22 -6.32
CA SER A 414 -26.45 19.29 -6.36
C SER A 414 -25.07 18.73 -6.07
N GLY A 415 -24.02 19.35 -6.64
CA GLY A 415 -22.62 19.06 -6.30
C GLY A 415 -22.16 19.65 -4.97
N LYS A 416 -22.88 20.67 -4.44
CA LYS A 416 -22.46 21.43 -3.25
C LYS A 416 -22.18 20.59 -2.02
N PRO A 417 -23.03 19.61 -1.59
CA PRO A 417 -22.75 18.82 -0.40
C PRO A 417 -21.47 17.98 -0.53
N LEU A 418 -21.20 17.41 -1.72
CA LEU A 418 -19.97 16.67 -1.95
C LEU A 418 -18.75 17.59 -2.00
N SER A 419 -18.86 18.75 -2.64
CA SER A 419 -17.79 19.77 -2.65
C SER A 419 -17.42 20.21 -1.24
N SER A 420 -18.42 20.50 -0.40
CA SER A 420 -18.21 20.85 1.01
C SER A 420 -17.52 19.73 1.79
N ALA A 421 -18.01 18.49 1.64
CA ALA A 421 -17.40 17.32 2.27
C ALA A 421 -15.92 17.14 1.85
N LEU A 422 -15.62 17.26 0.56
CA LEU A 422 -14.26 17.12 0.04
C LEU A 422 -13.31 18.21 0.58
N ILE A 423 -13.79 19.44 0.70
CA ILE A 423 -13.01 20.54 1.29
C ILE A 423 -12.74 20.26 2.77
N ALA A 424 -13.76 19.88 3.53
CA ALA A 424 -13.63 19.55 4.95
C ALA A 424 -12.64 18.39 5.16
N LEU A 425 -12.80 17.28 4.42
CA LEU A 425 -11.90 16.13 4.49
C LEU A 425 -10.46 16.47 4.10
N ASN A 426 -10.27 17.32 3.09
CA ASN A 426 -8.93 17.75 2.69
C ASN A 426 -8.26 18.56 3.80
N ARG A 427 -8.98 19.51 4.41
CA ARG A 427 -8.47 20.33 5.51
C ARG A 427 -8.13 19.47 6.73
N GLU A 428 -9.05 18.65 7.19
CA GLU A 428 -8.88 17.81 8.37
C GLU A 428 -7.75 16.75 8.19
N ASN A 429 -7.49 16.29 6.98
CA ASN A 429 -6.41 15.33 6.67
C ASN A 429 -5.09 16.03 6.25
N ASN A 430 -4.95 17.34 6.37
CA ASN A 430 -3.82 18.11 5.85
C ASN A 430 -3.47 17.70 4.39
N GLY A 431 -4.51 17.62 3.54
CA GLY A 431 -4.38 17.31 2.12
C GLY A 431 -3.79 18.48 1.33
N GLU A 432 -2.91 18.22 0.39
CA GLU A 432 -2.39 19.25 -0.50
C GLU A 432 -3.48 19.76 -1.44
N VAL A 433 -3.66 21.07 -1.50
CA VAL A 433 -4.64 21.72 -2.38
C VAL A 433 -4.22 21.62 -3.85
N ARG A 434 -2.93 21.72 -4.10
CA ARG A 434 -2.33 21.66 -5.44
C ARG A 434 -1.25 20.60 -5.48
N ALA A 435 -1.11 19.92 -6.60
CA ALA A 435 -0.05 18.96 -6.85
C ALA A 435 0.62 19.20 -8.20
N ALA A 436 1.91 18.86 -8.29
CA ALA A 436 2.60 18.82 -9.56
C ALA A 436 1.93 17.77 -10.48
N LYS A 437 1.71 18.11 -11.75
CA LYS A 437 0.99 17.21 -12.69
C LYS A 437 1.62 15.82 -12.77
N ILE A 438 2.95 15.74 -12.80
CA ILE A 438 3.65 14.47 -12.83
C ILE A 438 3.42 13.67 -11.55
N TYR A 439 3.44 14.33 -10.39
CA TYR A 439 3.19 13.68 -9.10
C TYR A 439 1.78 13.12 -9.04
N SER A 440 0.76 13.94 -9.35
CA SER A 440 -0.63 13.48 -9.36
C SER A 440 -0.87 12.35 -10.36
N ALA A 441 -0.22 12.38 -11.54
CA ALA A 441 -0.34 11.32 -12.54
C ALA A 441 0.13 9.96 -12.03
N PHE A 442 1.27 9.90 -11.35
CA PHE A 442 1.87 8.67 -10.88
C PHE A 442 1.40 8.22 -9.50
N THR A 443 1.02 9.17 -8.63
CA THR A 443 0.80 8.88 -7.20
C THR A 443 -0.67 8.90 -6.81
N TYR A 444 -1.48 9.78 -7.42
CA TYR A 444 -2.87 9.93 -7.03
C TYR A 444 -3.79 8.96 -7.76
N SER A 445 -4.54 8.18 -7.00
CA SER A 445 -5.66 7.37 -7.50
C SER A 445 -6.94 8.19 -7.69
N HIS A 446 -7.03 9.38 -7.07
CA HIS A 446 -8.14 10.32 -7.18
C HIS A 446 -7.66 11.59 -7.88
N PRO A 447 -8.54 12.33 -8.58
CA PRO A 447 -8.21 13.67 -9.05
C PRO A 447 -7.92 14.60 -7.87
N THR A 448 -7.16 15.67 -8.10
CA THR A 448 -6.92 16.70 -7.08
C THR A 448 -8.23 17.33 -6.60
N LEU A 449 -8.22 17.89 -5.38
CA LEU A 449 -9.41 18.57 -4.85
C LEU A 449 -9.98 19.57 -5.85
N LEU A 450 -9.14 20.45 -6.40
CA LEU A 450 -9.57 21.46 -7.36
C LEU A 450 -10.21 20.89 -8.64
N GLU A 451 -9.65 19.79 -9.17
CA GLU A 451 -10.22 19.13 -10.35
C GLU A 451 -11.61 18.57 -10.04
N ARG A 452 -11.79 17.96 -8.85
CA ARG A 452 -13.09 17.43 -8.42
C ARG A 452 -14.11 18.55 -8.20
N LEU A 453 -13.72 19.65 -7.53
CA LEU A 453 -14.62 20.78 -7.28
C LEU A 453 -15.14 21.37 -8.60
N ARG A 454 -14.26 21.61 -9.57
CA ARG A 454 -14.63 22.13 -10.89
C ARG A 454 -15.54 21.17 -11.68
N ALA A 455 -15.38 19.89 -11.51
CA ALA A 455 -16.26 18.87 -12.13
C ALA A 455 -17.63 18.80 -11.44
N LEU A 456 -17.73 19.24 -10.20
CA LEU A 456 -18.97 19.27 -9.41
C LEU A 456 -19.78 20.57 -9.59
N GLU A 457 -19.18 21.65 -10.08
CA GLU A 457 -19.88 22.87 -10.50
C GLU A 457 -20.85 22.60 -11.67
#